data_8b326531fc01db584e6fac19a621816e
#
_entry.id   8b326531fc01db584e6fac19a621816e
#
_cell.length_a   1.000
_cell.length_b   1.000
_cell.length_c   1.000
_cell.angle_alpha   90.00
_cell.angle_beta   90.00
_cell.angle_gamma   90.00
#
_symmetry.space_group_name_H-M   'P 1'
#
loop_
_entity.id
_entity.type
_entity.pdbx_description
1 polymer ?
#
loop_
_entity_poly.entity_id
_entity_poly.type
_entity_poly.pdbx_seq_one_letter_code
_entity_poly.pdbx_strand_id
1 'polypeptide(L)'
;MTLEFAPLERKELRQAAELAARAFSDYEYFTTWFPDPEERARVEMAIIWHAYKTNFSHVQQLTAKIDGKIVATAELNAPDFKEPSVLSYILHGWLNVYRAANIKHVNDWIAMDAAAGQPSHDYQKTGTGIWYLSSLSVDPYMQGKGVGAKFLDYLEHYIRERGGKQIVFYTNSQKNLNFYLHRGYELFDERVFDYHDRKMGNWSLKKVL
;
A
#
# COMPACT_ATOMS: atom_id res chain seq x y z
N MET A 1 3.64 -26.07 1.28
CA MET A 1 2.89 -24.88 1.74
C MET A 1 2.17 -24.32 0.52
N THR A 2 0.85 -24.48 0.46
CA THR A 2 0.03 -24.03 -0.66
C THR A 2 -0.49 -22.64 -0.36
N LEU A 3 -0.27 -21.68 -1.27
CA LEU A 3 -0.84 -20.34 -1.22
C LEU A 3 -2.18 -20.36 -1.97
N GLU A 4 -3.21 -19.85 -1.35
CA GLU A 4 -4.51 -19.60 -1.94
C GLU A 4 -4.69 -18.09 -2.08
N PHE A 5 -5.17 -17.64 -3.25
CA PHE A 5 -5.40 -16.23 -3.53
C PHE A 5 -6.89 -15.97 -3.69
N ALA A 6 -7.39 -14.95 -3.03
CA ALA A 6 -8.81 -14.61 -3.03
C ALA A 6 -9.06 -13.12 -2.80
N PRO A 7 -10.23 -12.60 -3.22
CA PRO A 7 -10.70 -11.30 -2.74
C PRO A 7 -10.81 -11.29 -1.22
N LEU A 8 -10.52 -10.13 -0.61
CA LEU A 8 -10.71 -9.93 0.82
C LEU A 8 -12.22 -9.88 1.15
N GLU A 9 -12.66 -10.67 2.10
CA GLU A 9 -14.04 -10.63 2.59
C GLU A 9 -14.20 -9.54 3.68
N ARG A 10 -15.40 -8.93 3.76
CA ARG A 10 -15.69 -7.89 4.76
C ARG A 10 -15.40 -8.33 6.21
N LYS A 11 -15.68 -9.59 6.54
CA LYS A 11 -15.40 -10.17 7.87
C LYS A 11 -13.91 -10.27 8.18
N GLU A 12 -13.06 -10.25 7.17
CA GLU A 12 -11.60 -10.39 7.27
C GLU A 12 -10.86 -9.03 7.33
N LEU A 13 -11.57 -7.91 7.09
CA LEU A 13 -10.97 -6.57 7.05
C LEU A 13 -10.08 -6.26 8.25
N ARG A 14 -10.53 -6.63 9.46
CA ARG A 14 -9.76 -6.38 10.68
C ARG A 14 -8.44 -7.14 10.69
N GLN A 15 -8.50 -8.44 10.34
CA GLN A 15 -7.30 -9.28 10.27
C GLN A 15 -6.32 -8.78 9.22
N ALA A 16 -6.83 -8.37 8.05
CA ALA A 16 -6.01 -7.81 6.96
C ALA A 16 -5.33 -6.49 7.37
N ALA A 17 -6.06 -5.58 8.00
CA ALA A 17 -5.51 -4.32 8.48
C ALA A 17 -4.44 -4.52 9.57
N GLU A 18 -4.66 -5.45 10.51
CA GLU A 18 -3.68 -5.79 11.55
C GLU A 18 -2.42 -6.43 10.97
N LEU A 19 -2.55 -7.26 9.92
CA LEU A 19 -1.40 -7.81 9.20
C LEU A 19 -0.62 -6.68 8.50
N ALA A 20 -1.31 -5.79 7.79
CA ALA A 20 -0.67 -4.68 7.09
C ALA A 20 0.06 -3.74 8.07
N ALA A 21 -0.55 -3.42 9.22
CA ALA A 21 0.10 -2.62 10.26
C ALA A 21 1.39 -3.29 10.77
N ARG A 22 1.37 -4.58 11.07
CA ARG A 22 2.60 -5.28 11.45
C ARG A 22 3.67 -5.30 10.34
N ALA A 23 3.23 -5.38 9.08
CA ALA A 23 4.16 -5.42 7.94
C ALA A 23 4.84 -4.05 7.68
N PHE A 24 4.20 -2.96 8.08
CA PHE A 24 4.70 -1.60 7.90
C PHE A 24 5.36 -0.99 9.14
N SER A 25 5.39 -1.70 10.28
CA SER A 25 5.85 -1.16 11.58
C SER A 25 7.25 -0.53 11.56
N ASP A 26 8.15 -1.06 10.72
CA ASP A 26 9.51 -0.55 10.53
C ASP A 26 9.72 0.12 9.16
N TYR A 27 8.63 0.44 8.45
CA TYR A 27 8.71 1.00 7.12
C TYR A 27 8.99 2.51 7.18
N GLU A 28 9.93 2.98 6.38
CA GLU A 28 10.41 4.37 6.35
C GLU A 28 9.29 5.38 6.15
N TYR A 29 8.24 5.01 5.43
CA TYR A 29 7.02 5.77 5.20
C TYR A 29 6.29 6.19 6.49
N PHE A 30 6.38 5.39 7.56
CA PHE A 30 5.83 5.72 8.87
C PHE A 30 6.91 6.18 9.85
N THR A 31 8.06 5.50 9.88
CA THR A 31 9.11 5.79 10.89
C THR A 31 9.68 7.19 10.76
N THR A 32 9.66 7.78 9.57
CA THR A 32 10.15 9.14 9.31
C THR A 32 9.25 10.19 9.94
N TRP A 33 7.94 10.09 9.77
CA TRP A 33 6.95 11.08 10.23
C TRP A 33 6.46 10.86 11.65
N PHE A 34 6.50 9.61 12.13
CA PHE A 34 6.09 9.22 13.49
C PHE A 34 7.27 8.56 14.21
N PRO A 35 8.23 9.36 14.71
CA PRO A 35 9.45 8.82 15.33
C PRO A 35 9.20 8.08 16.65
N ASP A 36 8.20 8.50 17.42
CA ASP A 36 7.83 7.82 18.65
C ASP A 36 7.15 6.47 18.35
N PRO A 37 7.68 5.33 18.85
CA PRO A 37 7.16 4.01 18.52
C PRO A 37 5.72 3.77 18.98
N GLU A 38 5.30 4.35 20.12
CA GLU A 38 3.95 4.18 20.65
C GLU A 38 2.94 5.02 19.86
N GLU A 39 3.29 6.27 19.54
CA GLU A 39 2.50 7.12 18.65
C GLU A 39 2.36 6.45 17.28
N ARG A 40 3.48 5.98 16.71
CA ARG A 40 3.51 5.31 15.41
C ARG A 40 2.59 4.09 15.37
N ALA A 41 2.67 3.19 16.34
CA ALA A 41 1.84 2.00 16.37
C ALA A 41 0.34 2.33 16.42
N ARG A 42 -0.06 3.39 17.17
CA ARG A 42 -1.45 3.84 17.23
C ARG A 42 -1.93 4.45 15.91
N VAL A 43 -1.14 5.38 15.34
CA VAL A 43 -1.55 6.12 14.14
C VAL A 43 -1.52 5.23 12.90
N GLU A 44 -0.52 4.39 12.76
CA GLU A 44 -0.39 3.41 11.67
C GLU A 44 -1.60 2.47 11.62
N MET A 45 -1.96 1.87 12.76
CA MET A 45 -3.15 1.04 12.85
C MET A 45 -4.43 1.83 12.52
N ALA A 46 -4.53 3.10 12.97
CA ALA A 46 -5.68 3.95 12.65
C ALA A 46 -5.76 4.27 11.16
N ILE A 47 -4.65 4.68 10.54
CA ILE A 47 -4.57 4.98 9.10
C ILE A 47 -5.00 3.74 8.29
N ILE A 48 -4.33 2.62 8.51
CA ILE A 48 -4.56 1.40 7.74
C ILE A 48 -6.00 0.89 7.93
N TRP A 49 -6.48 0.84 9.17
CA TRP A 49 -7.85 0.38 9.45
C TRP A 49 -8.91 1.24 8.77
N HIS A 50 -8.79 2.57 8.82
CA HIS A 50 -9.77 3.46 8.23
C HIS A 50 -9.65 3.50 6.69
N ALA A 51 -8.43 3.39 6.13
CA ALA A 51 -8.22 3.25 4.70
C ALA A 51 -8.86 1.96 4.17
N TYR A 52 -8.59 0.80 4.78
CA TYR A 52 -9.18 -0.48 4.37
C TYR A 52 -10.71 -0.45 4.37
N LYS A 53 -11.33 0.14 5.40
CA LYS A 53 -12.79 0.29 5.45
C LYS A 53 -13.33 1.21 4.35
N THR A 54 -12.68 2.34 4.14
CA THR A 54 -13.12 3.33 3.16
C THR A 54 -12.97 2.78 1.74
N ASN A 55 -11.86 2.08 1.48
CA ASN A 55 -11.52 1.56 0.16
C ASN A 55 -12.26 0.26 -0.19
N PHE A 56 -12.89 -0.44 0.76
CA PHE A 56 -13.42 -1.80 0.57
C PHE A 56 -14.31 -1.97 -0.66
N SER A 57 -15.11 -0.96 -1.00
CA SER A 57 -15.99 -0.98 -2.18
C SER A 57 -15.46 -0.21 -3.39
N HIS A 58 -14.26 0.35 -3.29
CA HIS A 58 -13.68 1.22 -4.31
C HIS A 58 -12.49 0.59 -5.04
N VAL A 59 -11.75 -0.30 -4.37
CA VAL A 59 -10.54 -0.93 -4.90
C VAL A 59 -10.66 -2.45 -4.87
N GLN A 60 -9.78 -3.13 -5.59
CA GLN A 60 -9.66 -4.59 -5.50
C GLN A 60 -8.76 -4.93 -4.32
N GLN A 61 -9.35 -5.33 -3.19
CA GLN A 61 -8.60 -5.85 -2.04
C GLN A 61 -8.44 -7.36 -2.17
N LEU A 62 -7.20 -7.80 -2.25
CA LEU A 62 -6.82 -9.19 -2.50
C LEU A 62 -5.99 -9.74 -1.34
N THR A 63 -6.06 -11.05 -1.13
CA THR A 63 -5.33 -11.76 -0.07
C THR A 63 -4.58 -12.97 -0.60
N ALA A 64 -3.44 -13.27 0.02
CA ALA A 64 -2.83 -14.59 -0.02
C ALA A 64 -3.06 -15.28 1.32
N LYS A 65 -3.51 -16.54 1.29
CA LYS A 65 -3.82 -17.34 2.47
C LYS A 65 -3.03 -18.65 2.48
N ILE A 66 -2.76 -19.13 3.69
CA ILE A 66 -2.22 -20.47 3.96
C ILE A 66 -3.10 -21.09 5.04
N ASP A 67 -3.65 -22.26 4.76
CA ASP A 67 -4.55 -22.97 5.68
C ASP A 67 -5.67 -22.03 6.20
N GLY A 68 -6.26 -21.23 5.30
CA GLY A 68 -7.32 -20.27 5.57
C GLY A 68 -6.90 -19.00 6.33
N LYS A 69 -5.61 -18.83 6.70
CA LYS A 69 -5.10 -17.64 7.39
C LYS A 69 -4.49 -16.67 6.40
N ILE A 70 -4.83 -15.39 6.49
CA ILE A 70 -4.24 -14.33 5.66
C ILE A 70 -2.76 -14.18 6.03
N VAL A 71 -1.89 -14.27 5.04
CA VAL A 71 -0.44 -14.10 5.15
C VAL A 71 0.10 -12.94 4.30
N ALA A 72 -0.70 -12.41 3.38
CA ALA A 72 -0.41 -11.18 2.65
C ALA A 72 -1.71 -10.52 2.18
N THR A 73 -1.65 -9.20 1.98
CA THR A 73 -2.75 -8.39 1.45
C THR A 73 -2.25 -7.42 0.40
N ALA A 74 -3.10 -7.07 -0.57
CA ALA A 74 -2.82 -6.04 -1.55
C ALA A 74 -4.07 -5.26 -1.90
N GLU A 75 -3.88 -3.99 -2.27
CA GLU A 75 -4.93 -3.13 -2.81
C GLU A 75 -4.53 -2.68 -4.22
N LEU A 76 -5.42 -2.92 -5.19
CA LEU A 76 -5.25 -2.52 -6.58
C LEU A 76 -6.35 -1.54 -6.99
N ASN A 77 -5.95 -0.40 -7.52
CA ASN A 77 -6.85 0.57 -8.12
C ASN A 77 -6.93 0.30 -9.64
N ALA A 78 -8.13 -0.01 -10.12
CA ALA A 78 -8.38 -0.18 -11.55
C ALA A 78 -8.22 1.17 -12.30
N PRO A 79 -8.09 1.15 -13.64
CA PRO A 79 -7.90 2.39 -14.43
C PRO A 79 -9.02 3.42 -14.28
N ASP A 80 -10.23 2.96 -13.96
CA ASP A 80 -11.43 3.78 -13.73
C ASP A 80 -11.67 4.12 -12.25
N PHE A 81 -10.69 3.82 -11.39
CA PHE A 81 -10.77 4.11 -9.96
C PHE A 81 -11.12 5.58 -9.71
N LYS A 82 -12.08 5.77 -8.81
CA LYS A 82 -12.45 7.08 -8.28
C LYS A 82 -12.17 7.12 -6.80
N GLU A 83 -11.35 8.07 -6.42
CA GLU A 83 -11.02 8.26 -5.02
C GLU A 83 -12.28 8.52 -4.17
N PRO A 84 -12.42 7.86 -3.01
CA PRO A 84 -13.49 8.15 -2.08
C PRO A 84 -13.49 9.63 -1.67
N SER A 85 -14.68 10.21 -1.50
CA SER A 85 -14.78 11.60 -1.04
C SER A 85 -14.27 11.77 0.39
N VAL A 86 -13.86 12.99 0.75
CA VAL A 86 -13.48 13.33 2.12
C VAL A 86 -14.58 12.97 3.12
N LEU A 87 -15.84 13.16 2.76
CA LEU A 87 -16.97 12.75 3.60
C LEU A 87 -16.99 11.24 3.83
N SER A 88 -16.67 10.43 2.82
CA SER A 88 -16.56 8.97 2.96
C SER A 88 -15.50 8.59 3.98
N TYR A 89 -14.32 9.21 3.94
CA TYR A 89 -13.26 9.00 4.93
C TYR A 89 -13.73 9.36 6.35
N ILE A 90 -14.39 10.50 6.51
CA ILE A 90 -14.93 10.95 7.81
C ILE A 90 -15.95 9.94 8.34
N LEU A 91 -16.90 9.50 7.53
CA LEU A 91 -17.94 8.53 7.91
C LEU A 91 -17.34 7.15 8.27
N HIS A 92 -16.22 6.76 7.68
CA HIS A 92 -15.49 5.55 8.03
C HIS A 92 -14.53 5.74 9.21
N GLY A 93 -14.53 6.92 9.86
CA GLY A 93 -13.84 7.17 11.13
C GLY A 93 -12.44 7.76 11.00
N TRP A 94 -12.09 8.36 9.85
CA TRP A 94 -10.76 8.96 9.62
C TRP A 94 -10.33 9.96 10.69
N LEU A 95 -11.27 10.66 11.34
CA LEU A 95 -10.97 11.58 12.45
C LEU A 95 -10.27 10.90 13.64
N ASN A 96 -10.33 9.58 13.77
CA ASN A 96 -9.57 8.84 14.78
C ASN A 96 -8.07 8.84 14.51
N VAL A 97 -7.63 9.04 13.26
CA VAL A 97 -6.22 9.22 12.92
C VAL A 97 -5.64 10.43 13.65
N TYR A 98 -6.38 11.56 13.68
CA TYR A 98 -5.99 12.78 14.42
C TYR A 98 -6.04 12.64 15.95
N ARG A 99 -6.71 11.60 16.47
CA ARG A 99 -6.68 11.27 17.90
C ARG A 99 -5.53 10.34 18.27
N ALA A 100 -4.98 9.65 17.28
CA ALA A 100 -3.93 8.64 17.48
C ALA A 100 -2.53 9.26 17.54
N ALA A 101 -2.32 10.45 16.93
CA ALA A 101 -1.02 11.11 16.85
C ALA A 101 -1.12 12.62 16.87
N ASN A 102 0.02 13.29 16.97
CA ASN A 102 0.11 14.75 16.86
C ASN A 102 -0.46 15.23 15.50
N ILE A 103 -1.35 16.22 15.55
CA ILE A 103 -2.03 16.77 14.36
C ILE A 103 -1.04 17.24 13.30
N LYS A 104 0.08 17.87 13.72
CA LYS A 104 1.12 18.31 12.78
C LYS A 104 1.76 17.12 12.07
N HIS A 105 2.14 16.07 12.78
CA HIS A 105 2.73 14.86 12.19
C HIS A 105 1.77 14.22 11.18
N VAL A 106 0.48 14.14 11.50
CA VAL A 106 -0.55 13.59 10.59
C VAL A 106 -0.67 14.44 9.32
N ASN A 107 -0.74 15.77 9.45
CA ASN A 107 -0.85 16.66 8.30
C ASN A 107 0.40 16.62 7.41
N ASP A 108 1.58 16.60 8.00
CA ASP A 108 2.85 16.50 7.29
C ASP A 108 2.95 15.16 6.55
N TRP A 109 2.51 14.06 7.19
CA TRP A 109 2.46 12.75 6.57
C TRP A 109 1.45 12.71 5.39
N ILE A 110 0.25 13.30 5.53
CA ILE A 110 -0.74 13.39 4.43
C ILE A 110 -0.17 14.16 3.23
N ALA A 111 0.51 15.29 3.51
CA ALA A 111 1.13 16.09 2.45
C ALA A 111 2.25 15.32 1.72
N MET A 112 3.06 14.57 2.47
CA MET A 112 4.09 13.70 1.91
C MET A 112 3.48 12.59 1.08
N ASP A 113 2.47 11.88 1.59
CA ASP A 113 1.80 10.77 0.89
C ASP A 113 1.27 11.22 -0.48
N ALA A 114 0.56 12.37 -0.50
CA ALA A 114 0.08 12.96 -1.75
C ALA A 114 1.22 13.27 -2.73
N ALA A 115 2.33 13.84 -2.25
CA ALA A 115 3.49 14.16 -3.07
C ALA A 115 4.25 12.90 -3.54
N ALA A 116 4.35 11.87 -2.68
CA ALA A 116 5.01 10.60 -3.00
C ALA A 116 4.26 9.82 -4.08
N GLY A 117 2.94 9.78 -3.99
CA GLY A 117 2.07 9.07 -4.93
C GLY A 117 1.87 9.79 -6.26
N GLN A 118 2.06 11.11 -6.31
CA GLN A 118 1.74 11.95 -7.47
C GLN A 118 2.30 11.42 -8.80
N PRO A 119 3.60 11.07 -8.95
CA PRO A 119 4.12 10.58 -10.24
C PRO A 119 3.41 9.33 -10.73
N SER A 120 3.14 8.40 -9.84
CA SER A 120 2.45 7.14 -10.16
C SER A 120 0.98 7.37 -10.52
N HIS A 121 0.28 8.25 -9.81
CA HIS A 121 -1.10 8.64 -10.13
C HIS A 121 -1.20 9.40 -11.45
N ASP A 122 -0.26 10.29 -11.74
CA ASP A 122 -0.22 11.00 -13.01
C ASP A 122 0.10 10.04 -14.15
N TYR A 123 1.02 9.10 -13.95
CA TYR A 123 1.30 8.06 -14.94
C TYR A 123 0.07 7.17 -15.20
N GLN A 124 -0.67 6.77 -14.16
CA GLN A 124 -1.91 5.99 -14.33
C GLN A 124 -2.91 6.66 -15.27
N LYS A 125 -2.99 7.98 -15.25
CA LYS A 125 -3.91 8.77 -16.09
C LYS A 125 -3.48 8.91 -17.55
N THR A 126 -2.24 8.55 -17.90
CA THR A 126 -1.70 8.73 -19.27
C THR A 126 -2.24 7.72 -20.28
N GLY A 127 -2.86 6.64 -19.84
CA GLY A 127 -3.32 5.60 -20.74
C GLY A 127 -4.43 4.71 -20.17
N THR A 128 -5.04 3.92 -21.05
CA THR A 128 -6.04 2.92 -20.66
C THR A 128 -5.36 1.62 -20.25
N GLY A 129 -5.89 0.97 -19.24
CA GLY A 129 -5.36 -0.34 -18.78
C GLY A 129 -4.16 -0.24 -17.85
N ILE A 130 -3.87 0.93 -17.28
CA ILE A 130 -2.84 1.12 -16.26
C ILE A 130 -3.46 0.97 -14.87
N TRP A 131 -3.03 -0.05 -14.14
CA TRP A 131 -3.47 -0.33 -12.77
C TRP A 131 -2.47 0.25 -11.77
N TYR A 132 -2.97 0.72 -10.63
CA TYR A 132 -2.13 1.22 -9.55
C TYR A 132 -2.16 0.26 -8.36
N LEU A 133 -0.97 -0.19 -7.91
CA LEU A 133 -0.81 -0.98 -6.69
C LEU A 133 -0.62 -0.02 -5.53
N SER A 134 -1.69 0.22 -4.76
CA SER A 134 -1.66 1.16 -3.65
C SER A 134 -1.05 0.56 -2.38
N SER A 135 -1.13 -0.76 -2.22
CA SER A 135 -0.56 -1.44 -1.05
C SER A 135 -0.21 -2.90 -1.38
N LEU A 136 0.91 -3.38 -0.86
CA LEU A 136 1.31 -4.78 -0.82
C LEU A 136 2.00 -5.08 0.52
N SER A 137 1.36 -5.89 1.34
CA SER A 137 1.84 -6.25 2.67
C SER A 137 1.98 -7.75 2.81
N VAL A 138 3.11 -8.21 3.37
CA VAL A 138 3.37 -9.61 3.70
C VAL A 138 3.65 -9.72 5.19
N ASP A 139 2.97 -10.63 5.88
CA ASP A 139 3.18 -10.87 7.30
C ASP A 139 4.68 -11.04 7.59
N PRO A 140 5.25 -10.32 8.58
CA PRO A 140 6.68 -10.38 8.89
C PRO A 140 7.22 -11.81 9.07
N TYR A 141 6.43 -12.71 9.67
CA TYR A 141 6.82 -14.12 9.83
C TYR A 141 6.88 -14.91 8.52
N MET A 142 6.30 -14.37 7.45
CA MET A 142 6.26 -14.99 6.12
C MET A 142 7.18 -14.31 5.11
N GLN A 143 7.82 -13.21 5.47
CA GLN A 143 8.83 -12.55 4.64
C GLN A 143 10.04 -13.47 4.42
N GLY A 144 10.73 -13.30 3.28
CA GLY A 144 11.87 -14.15 2.90
C GLY A 144 11.51 -15.57 2.43
N LYS A 145 10.22 -15.99 2.52
CA LYS A 145 9.75 -17.32 2.12
C LYS A 145 9.10 -17.35 0.73
N GLY A 146 9.30 -16.30 -0.08
CA GLY A 146 8.77 -16.20 -1.44
C GLY A 146 7.28 -15.86 -1.55
N VAL A 147 6.58 -15.59 -0.44
CA VAL A 147 5.15 -15.24 -0.42
C VAL A 147 4.90 -13.97 -1.23
N GLY A 148 5.65 -12.90 -0.99
CA GLY A 148 5.50 -11.63 -1.70
C GLY A 148 5.72 -11.77 -3.21
N ALA A 149 6.70 -12.58 -3.63
CA ALA A 149 6.98 -12.84 -5.03
C ALA A 149 5.79 -13.53 -5.72
N LYS A 150 5.30 -14.63 -5.14
CA LYS A 150 4.15 -15.37 -5.68
C LYS A 150 2.87 -14.56 -5.67
N PHE A 151 2.69 -13.72 -4.66
CA PHE A 151 1.52 -12.85 -4.60
C PHE A 151 1.59 -11.76 -5.66
N LEU A 152 2.76 -11.16 -5.89
CA LEU A 152 2.96 -10.20 -6.97
C LEU A 152 2.71 -10.83 -8.35
N ASP A 153 3.16 -12.07 -8.60
CA ASP A 153 2.87 -12.82 -9.83
C ASP A 153 1.36 -13.02 -10.03
N TYR A 154 0.64 -13.34 -8.95
CA TYR A 154 -0.81 -13.45 -8.97
C TYR A 154 -1.48 -12.11 -9.28
N LEU A 155 -1.03 -10.99 -8.68
CA LEU A 155 -1.57 -9.65 -8.95
C LEU A 155 -1.36 -9.25 -10.41
N GLU A 156 -0.19 -9.51 -10.98
CA GLU A 156 0.09 -9.26 -12.40
C GLU A 156 -0.83 -10.09 -13.31
N HIS A 157 -1.05 -11.36 -12.97
CA HIS A 157 -1.99 -12.23 -13.69
C HIS A 157 -3.43 -11.74 -13.57
N TYR A 158 -3.86 -11.39 -12.36
CA TYR A 158 -5.18 -10.83 -12.06
C TYR A 158 -5.50 -9.57 -12.90
N ILE A 159 -4.49 -8.70 -13.06
CA ILE A 159 -4.58 -7.49 -13.87
C ILE A 159 -4.72 -7.84 -15.36
N ARG A 160 -3.88 -8.76 -15.89
CA ARG A 160 -3.95 -9.20 -17.30
C ARG A 160 -5.31 -9.79 -17.67
N GLU A 161 -5.85 -10.66 -16.82
CA GLU A 161 -7.18 -11.27 -17.04
C GLU A 161 -8.31 -10.24 -17.13
N ARG A 162 -8.09 -9.02 -16.60
CA ARG A 162 -9.03 -7.90 -16.65
C ARG A 162 -8.69 -6.85 -17.71
N GLY A 163 -7.85 -7.24 -18.69
CA GLY A 163 -7.44 -6.36 -19.78
C GLY A 163 -6.46 -5.26 -19.38
N GLY A 164 -5.90 -5.35 -18.17
CA GLY A 164 -4.82 -4.47 -17.72
C GLY A 164 -3.54 -4.73 -18.50
N LYS A 165 -2.83 -3.65 -18.82
CA LYS A 165 -1.61 -3.69 -19.66
C LYS A 165 -0.35 -3.30 -18.87
N GLN A 166 -0.52 -2.56 -17.81
CA GLN A 166 0.57 -2.05 -17.00
C GLN A 166 0.17 -1.96 -15.53
N ILE A 167 1.15 -2.05 -14.67
CA ILE A 167 1.05 -1.77 -13.25
C ILE A 167 2.04 -0.67 -12.88
N VAL A 168 1.62 0.24 -12.01
CA VAL A 168 2.43 1.36 -11.50
C VAL A 168 2.23 1.51 -10.00
N PHE A 169 3.25 1.94 -9.30
CA PHE A 169 3.21 2.24 -7.86
C PHE A 169 4.50 2.95 -7.42
N TYR A 170 4.59 3.32 -6.16
CA TYR A 170 5.84 3.78 -5.54
C TYR A 170 6.21 2.95 -4.32
N THR A 171 7.45 3.05 -3.90
CA THR A 171 7.98 2.47 -2.66
C THR A 171 8.96 3.42 -1.99
N ASN A 172 9.06 3.33 -0.66
CA ASN A 172 9.96 4.17 0.14
C ASN A 172 11.09 3.37 0.79
N SER A 173 11.23 2.09 0.45
CA SER A 173 12.30 1.23 0.96
C SER A 173 13.27 0.82 -0.15
N GLN A 174 14.57 1.03 0.07
CA GLN A 174 15.61 0.58 -0.85
C GLN A 174 15.58 -0.95 -1.04
N LYS A 175 15.23 -1.69 0.00
CA LYS A 175 15.05 -3.15 -0.08
C LYS A 175 13.93 -3.52 -1.05
N ASN A 176 12.82 -2.81 -0.99
CA ASN A 176 11.69 -3.03 -1.87
C ASN A 176 11.99 -2.59 -3.30
N LEU A 177 12.66 -1.45 -3.49
CA LEU A 177 13.14 -1.02 -4.80
C LEU A 177 13.94 -2.13 -5.49
N ASN A 178 14.96 -2.67 -4.80
CA ASN A 178 15.78 -3.75 -5.33
C ASN A 178 14.96 -5.01 -5.65
N PHE A 179 14.00 -5.36 -4.79
CA PHE A 179 13.10 -6.49 -5.04
C PHE A 179 12.29 -6.31 -6.34
N TYR A 180 11.73 -5.14 -6.57
CA TYR A 180 10.92 -4.87 -7.76
C TYR A 180 11.77 -4.77 -9.04
N LEU A 181 12.95 -4.13 -8.98
CA LEU A 181 13.88 -4.08 -10.11
C LEU A 181 14.29 -5.49 -10.57
N HIS A 182 14.61 -6.40 -9.63
CA HIS A 182 14.92 -7.81 -9.96
C HIS A 182 13.73 -8.58 -10.57
N ARG A 183 12.51 -8.06 -10.44
CA ARG A 183 11.29 -8.64 -11.03
C ARG A 183 10.87 -7.96 -12.34
N GLY A 184 11.76 -7.15 -12.93
CA GLY A 184 11.57 -6.52 -14.23
C GLY A 184 10.68 -5.26 -14.17
N TYR A 185 10.53 -4.65 -12.99
CA TYR A 185 9.96 -3.31 -12.90
C TYR A 185 10.98 -2.26 -13.31
N GLU A 186 10.53 -1.18 -13.90
CA GLU A 186 11.33 -0.05 -14.35
C GLU A 186 11.10 1.15 -13.43
N LEU A 187 12.18 1.76 -12.95
CA LEU A 187 12.15 3.03 -12.25
C LEU A 187 11.88 4.16 -13.24
N PHE A 188 10.92 5.06 -12.96
CA PHE A 188 10.64 6.20 -13.82
C PHE A 188 10.61 7.56 -13.11
N ASP A 189 10.53 7.58 -11.77
CA ASP A 189 10.66 8.79 -10.96
C ASP A 189 11.34 8.45 -9.64
N GLU A 190 12.23 9.33 -9.18
CA GLU A 190 12.94 9.23 -7.91
C GLU A 190 12.92 10.56 -7.19
N ARG A 191 12.57 10.55 -5.91
CA ARG A 191 12.49 11.73 -5.04
C ARG A 191 13.08 11.42 -3.67
N VAL A 192 13.43 12.48 -2.94
CA VAL A 192 13.81 12.41 -1.52
C VAL A 192 12.94 13.40 -0.76
N PHE A 193 12.35 12.94 0.32
CA PHE A 193 11.59 13.77 1.26
C PHE A 193 12.44 14.01 2.51
N ASP A 194 12.60 15.27 2.85
CA ASP A 194 13.27 15.69 4.07
C ASP A 194 12.22 16.00 5.14
N TYR A 195 12.40 15.43 6.34
CA TYR A 195 11.57 15.71 7.50
C TYR A 195 12.41 15.84 8.76
N HIS A 196 12.63 17.06 9.23
CA HIS A 196 13.58 17.40 10.27
C HIS A 196 15.01 16.91 9.93
N ASP A 197 15.57 16.02 10.75
CA ASP A 197 16.88 15.39 10.57
C ASP A 197 16.85 14.06 9.78
N ARG A 198 15.68 13.70 9.24
CA ARG A 198 15.44 12.42 8.56
C ARG A 198 15.23 12.62 7.07
N LYS A 199 15.61 11.60 6.31
CA LYS A 199 15.40 11.54 4.87
C LYS A 199 14.71 10.23 4.50
N MET A 200 13.75 10.32 3.58
CA MET A 200 13.09 9.16 3.01
C MET A 200 13.20 9.19 1.50
N GLY A 201 13.71 8.13 0.91
CA GLY A 201 13.67 7.92 -0.53
C GLY A 201 12.24 7.58 -1.00
N ASN A 202 11.94 7.92 -2.23
CA ASN A 202 10.69 7.56 -2.89
C ASN A 202 10.96 7.20 -4.35
N TRP A 203 10.58 6.01 -4.76
CA TRP A 203 10.86 5.47 -6.09
C TRP A 203 9.56 5.01 -6.75
N SER A 204 9.19 5.64 -7.84
CA SER A 204 8.03 5.25 -8.63
C SER A 204 8.43 4.24 -9.71
N LEU A 205 7.72 3.14 -9.75
CA LEU A 205 8.01 1.97 -10.57
C LEU A 205 6.82 1.62 -11.46
N LYS A 206 7.11 1.08 -12.63
CA LYS A 206 6.12 0.58 -13.57
C LYS A 206 6.56 -0.73 -14.21
N LYS A 207 5.60 -1.50 -14.74
CA LYS A 207 5.87 -2.70 -15.52
C LYS A 207 4.78 -2.89 -16.56
N VAL A 208 5.18 -3.24 -17.79
CA VAL A 208 4.28 -3.75 -18.83
C VAL A 208 3.97 -5.21 -18.52
N LEU A 209 2.70 -5.61 -18.58
CA LEU A 209 2.21 -6.93 -18.18
C LEU A 209 1.91 -7.82 -19.37
#